data_c1e035e99ad992b599d83bab762bd83b
#
_entry.id   c1e035e99ad992b599d83bab762bd83b
#
_cell.length_a   1.000
_cell.length_b   1.000
_cell.length_c   1.000
_cell.angle_alpha   90.00
_cell.angle_beta   90.00
_cell.angle_gamma   90.00
#
_symmetry.space_group_name_H-M   'P 1'
#
loop_
_entity.id
_entity.type
_entity.pdbx_description
1 polymer ?
#
loop_
_entity_poly.entity_id
_entity_poly.type
_entity_poly.pdbx_seq_one_letter_code
_entity_poly.pdbx_strand_id
1 'polypeptide(L)'
;MANTPFPENERRLLSIHAHPDDEASKGASTIAAYHNEGVYCALVCCTGGEEGDILNPAMNRPEIIDNLPQVRLAELEKSAEIIGYDEVIMLGYRDSGMADSPANSHPDAFANADAEEAIGRIVSIIRRIRPHVIISYPDERDWYNHPDHLQVHDLSIPAFEAAGDPTRYTAVSYTHLRAHET
;
A
#
# COMPACT_ATOMS: atom_id res chain seq x y z
N MET A 1 14.01 -12.18 -22.05
CA MET A 1 14.18 -12.07 -20.59
C MET A 1 13.87 -10.62 -20.21
N ALA A 2 12.87 -10.37 -19.39
CA ALA A 2 12.56 -9.01 -18.94
C ALA A 2 13.75 -8.50 -18.12
N ASN A 3 14.25 -7.31 -18.49
CA ASN A 3 15.35 -6.65 -17.79
C ASN A 3 14.82 -6.25 -16.42
N THR A 4 15.12 -7.01 -15.35
CA THR A 4 14.75 -6.62 -14.00
C THR A 4 15.67 -5.50 -13.56
N PRO A 5 15.16 -4.41 -12.97
CA PRO A 5 16.00 -3.30 -12.50
C PRO A 5 16.88 -3.68 -11.30
N PHE A 6 16.72 -4.90 -10.77
CA PHE A 6 17.38 -5.38 -9.57
C PHE A 6 18.46 -6.43 -9.87
N PRO A 7 19.59 -6.43 -9.14
CA PRO A 7 20.59 -7.49 -9.19
C PRO A 7 19.98 -8.86 -8.86
N GLU A 8 20.50 -9.94 -9.47
CA GLU A 8 19.97 -11.31 -9.28
C GLU A 8 19.98 -11.78 -7.81
N ASN A 9 20.91 -11.29 -7.02
CA ASN A 9 21.10 -11.70 -5.62
C ASN A 9 20.48 -10.74 -4.61
N GLU A 10 19.81 -9.69 -5.05
CA GLU A 10 19.17 -8.74 -4.16
C GLU A 10 17.89 -9.32 -3.56
N ARG A 11 17.83 -9.39 -2.24
CA ARG A 11 16.63 -9.78 -1.50
C ARG A 11 15.65 -8.60 -1.49
N ARG A 12 14.36 -8.87 -1.70
CA ARG A 12 13.32 -7.84 -1.79
C ARG A 12 12.10 -8.21 -0.97
N LEU A 13 11.58 -7.23 -0.26
CA LEU A 13 10.39 -7.34 0.57
C LEU A 13 9.38 -6.28 0.13
N LEU A 14 8.11 -6.63 0.07
CA LEU A 14 7.01 -5.73 -0.25
C LEU A 14 6.01 -5.75 0.90
N SER A 15 5.72 -4.58 1.48
CA SER A 15 4.59 -4.38 2.38
C SER A 15 3.42 -3.79 1.62
N ILE A 16 2.20 -4.27 1.88
CA ILE A 16 0.96 -3.73 1.33
C ILE A 16 0.08 -3.31 2.49
N HIS A 17 -0.07 -1.98 2.66
CA HIS A 17 -0.84 -1.35 3.73
C HIS A 17 -1.99 -0.52 3.19
N ALA A 18 -3.04 -0.35 3.99
CA ALA A 18 -4.23 0.38 3.60
C ALA A 18 -4.02 1.90 3.67
N HIS A 19 -3.43 2.40 4.76
CA HIS A 19 -3.39 3.82 5.08
C HIS A 19 -1.98 4.30 5.43
N PRO A 20 -1.69 5.60 5.28
CA PRO A 20 -0.55 6.24 5.94
C PRO A 20 -0.68 6.07 7.46
N ASP A 21 0.33 5.56 8.13
CA ASP A 21 0.52 5.17 9.54
C ASP A 21 0.58 3.65 9.79
N ASP A 22 0.02 2.83 8.93
CA ASP A 22 0.07 1.38 9.06
C ASP A 22 1.51 0.85 8.96
N GLU A 23 2.36 1.47 8.14
CA GLU A 23 3.77 1.12 8.00
C GLU A 23 4.54 1.28 9.31
N ALA A 24 4.15 2.26 10.14
CA ALA A 24 4.77 2.51 11.43
C ALA A 24 4.25 1.55 12.51
N SER A 25 2.95 1.22 12.48
CA SER A 25 2.28 0.40 13.49
C SER A 25 2.36 -1.11 13.21
N LYS A 26 2.54 -1.52 11.96
CA LYS A 26 2.44 -2.90 11.50
C LYS A 26 3.72 -3.38 10.82
N GLY A 27 4.76 -3.60 11.60
CA GLY A 27 5.98 -4.25 11.10
C GLY A 27 7.19 -3.34 10.87
N ALA A 28 7.18 -2.07 11.32
CA ALA A 28 8.29 -1.14 11.17
C ALA A 28 9.64 -1.72 11.61
N SER A 29 9.69 -2.38 12.77
CA SER A 29 10.90 -3.01 13.29
C SER A 29 11.42 -4.15 12.40
N THR A 30 10.52 -4.89 11.76
CA THR A 30 10.88 -5.95 10.81
C THR A 30 11.50 -5.34 9.55
N ILE A 31 10.88 -4.31 9.00
CA ILE A 31 11.41 -3.61 7.82
C ILE A 31 12.78 -3.01 8.13
N ALA A 32 12.91 -2.28 9.25
CA ALA A 32 14.16 -1.67 9.65
C ALA A 32 15.29 -2.71 9.82
N ALA A 33 14.98 -3.88 10.39
CA ALA A 33 15.95 -4.96 10.55
C ALA A 33 16.41 -5.50 9.19
N TYR A 34 15.49 -5.80 8.28
CA TYR A 34 15.83 -6.32 6.96
C TYR A 34 16.51 -5.29 6.05
N HIS A 35 16.08 -4.02 6.11
CA HIS A 35 16.76 -2.94 5.40
C HIS A 35 18.22 -2.82 5.84
N ASN A 36 18.50 -2.87 7.16
CA ASN A 36 19.86 -2.86 7.69
C ASN A 36 20.71 -4.07 7.26
N GLU A 37 20.07 -5.17 6.85
CA GLU A 37 20.74 -6.34 6.25
C GLU A 37 20.90 -6.22 4.71
N GLY A 38 20.57 -5.09 4.12
CA GLY A 38 20.65 -4.84 2.69
C GLY A 38 19.53 -5.48 1.87
N VAL A 39 18.35 -5.69 2.46
CA VAL A 39 17.14 -6.10 1.74
C VAL A 39 16.47 -4.85 1.17
N TYR A 40 16.15 -4.86 -0.11
CA TYR A 40 15.31 -3.81 -0.71
C TYR A 40 13.89 -3.92 -0.17
N CYS A 41 13.39 -2.87 0.46
CA CYS A 41 12.09 -2.82 1.11
C CYS A 41 11.19 -1.81 0.39
N ALA A 42 10.07 -2.28 -0.19
CA ALA A 42 9.08 -1.42 -0.83
C ALA A 42 7.77 -1.41 -0.04
N LEU A 43 7.11 -0.27 -0.06
CA LEU A 43 5.79 -0.05 0.55
C LEU A 43 4.76 0.26 -0.54
N VAL A 44 3.65 -0.46 -0.53
CA VAL A 44 2.40 -0.06 -1.19
C VAL A 44 1.46 0.49 -0.12
N CYS A 45 0.99 1.71 -0.30
CA CYS A 45 -0.07 2.31 0.48
C CYS A 45 -1.31 2.49 -0.42
N CYS A 46 -2.44 1.91 -0.03
CA CYS A 46 -3.59 1.81 -0.92
C CYS A 46 -4.38 3.12 -1.02
N THR A 47 -4.49 3.87 0.08
CA THR A 47 -5.28 5.10 0.18
C THR A 47 -4.47 6.27 0.71
N GLY A 48 -5.03 7.48 0.62
CA GLY A 48 -4.44 8.69 1.20
C GLY A 48 -4.80 8.91 2.68
N GLY A 49 -5.67 8.07 3.26
CA GLY A 49 -6.11 8.20 4.65
C GLY A 49 -7.00 9.42 4.88
N GLU A 50 -7.86 9.75 3.91
CA GLU A 50 -8.71 10.96 3.90
C GLU A 50 -9.72 11.01 5.05
N GLU A 51 -10.10 9.83 5.56
CA GLU A 51 -11.09 9.70 6.64
C GLU A 51 -10.44 9.55 8.03
N GLY A 52 -9.13 9.74 8.13
CA GLY A 52 -8.41 9.60 9.39
C GLY A 52 -8.70 10.73 10.38
N ASP A 53 -8.79 10.37 11.65
CA ASP A 53 -8.98 11.32 12.75
C ASP A 53 -7.68 12.05 13.10
N ILE A 54 -7.79 13.37 13.37
CA ILE A 54 -6.70 14.16 13.93
C ILE A 54 -6.70 14.01 15.46
N LEU A 55 -5.92 13.07 15.97
CA LEU A 55 -5.87 12.76 17.41
C LEU A 55 -5.07 13.78 18.23
N ASN A 56 -4.09 14.46 17.61
CA ASN A 56 -3.31 15.49 18.30
C ASN A 56 -4.03 16.84 18.26
N PRO A 57 -4.49 17.38 19.40
CA PRO A 57 -5.20 18.67 19.44
C PRO A 57 -4.40 19.84 18.84
N ALA A 58 -3.07 19.79 18.90
CA ALA A 58 -2.21 20.82 18.33
C ALA A 58 -2.24 20.82 16.79
N MET A 59 -2.63 19.71 16.16
CA MET A 59 -2.79 19.55 14.71
C MET A 59 -4.24 19.78 14.24
N ASN A 60 -5.21 19.86 15.16
CA ASN A 60 -6.62 20.10 14.83
C ASN A 60 -6.85 21.58 14.50
N ARG A 61 -6.40 22.01 13.35
CA ARG A 61 -6.42 23.39 12.84
C ARG A 61 -6.96 23.41 11.42
N PRO A 62 -7.68 24.46 10.99
CA PRO A 62 -8.28 24.54 9.66
C PRO A 62 -7.29 24.23 8.52
N GLU A 63 -6.09 24.79 8.56
CA GLU A 63 -5.07 24.57 7.54
C GLU A 63 -4.57 23.12 7.43
N ILE A 64 -4.70 22.33 8.49
CA ILE A 64 -4.39 20.90 8.48
C ILE A 64 -5.60 20.09 7.99
N ILE A 65 -6.79 20.40 8.52
CA ILE A 65 -8.04 19.73 8.14
C ILE A 65 -8.28 19.86 6.63
N ASP A 66 -8.13 21.07 6.09
CA ASP A 66 -8.36 21.36 4.67
C ASP A 66 -7.31 20.68 3.74
N ASN A 67 -6.17 20.27 4.30
CA ASN A 67 -5.06 19.66 3.55
C ASN A 67 -4.65 18.30 4.11
N LEU A 68 -5.54 17.61 4.81
CA LEU A 68 -5.23 16.36 5.51
C LEU A 68 -4.56 15.29 4.62
N PRO A 69 -5.00 15.04 3.38
CA PRO A 69 -4.34 14.06 2.52
C PRO A 69 -2.88 14.41 2.21
N GLN A 70 -2.57 15.68 1.97
CA GLN A 70 -1.20 16.13 1.71
C GLN A 70 -0.33 16.06 2.95
N VAL A 71 -0.88 16.38 4.12
CA VAL A 71 -0.19 16.25 5.41
C VAL A 71 0.15 14.78 5.68
N ARG A 72 -0.83 13.88 5.53
CA ARG A 72 -0.62 12.44 5.75
C ARG A 72 0.37 11.84 4.77
N LEU A 73 0.36 12.27 3.51
CA LEU A 73 1.35 11.82 2.53
C LEU A 73 2.77 12.24 2.93
N ALA A 74 2.96 13.50 3.37
CA ALA A 74 4.25 13.97 3.83
C ALA A 74 4.74 13.24 5.11
N GLU A 75 3.82 12.89 6.00
CA GLU A 75 4.12 12.08 7.19
C GLU A 75 4.49 10.65 6.80
N LEU A 76 3.78 10.03 5.87
CA LEU A 76 4.08 8.70 5.32
C LEU A 76 5.49 8.66 4.69
N GLU A 77 5.81 9.63 3.82
CA GLU A 77 7.13 9.70 3.19
C GLU A 77 8.25 9.80 4.23
N LYS A 78 8.04 10.62 5.26
CA LYS A 78 9.02 10.77 6.34
C LYS A 78 9.12 9.54 7.23
N SER A 79 8.00 8.91 7.55
CA SER A 79 7.94 7.65 8.30
C SER A 79 8.66 6.54 7.53
N ALA A 80 8.35 6.38 6.25
CA ALA A 80 8.97 5.38 5.38
C ALA A 80 10.50 5.55 5.28
N GLU A 81 10.98 6.79 5.13
CA GLU A 81 12.42 7.11 5.14
C GLU A 81 13.09 6.67 6.45
N ILE A 82 12.46 6.97 7.60
CA ILE A 82 13.00 6.63 8.93
C ILE A 82 13.02 5.10 9.16
N ILE A 83 11.97 4.41 8.71
CA ILE A 83 11.85 2.95 8.85
C ILE A 83 12.84 2.21 7.95
N GLY A 84 13.19 2.79 6.79
CA GLY A 84 14.10 2.19 5.83
C GLY A 84 13.39 1.54 4.64
N TYR A 85 12.26 2.10 4.20
CA TYR A 85 11.71 1.75 2.90
C TYR A 85 12.48 2.47 1.78
N ASP A 86 12.85 1.73 0.75
CA ASP A 86 13.56 2.24 -0.42
C ASP A 86 12.59 2.85 -1.45
N GLU A 87 11.31 2.47 -1.41
CA GLU A 87 10.29 2.96 -2.31
C GLU A 87 8.91 2.98 -1.64
N VAL A 88 8.14 4.05 -1.87
CA VAL A 88 6.72 4.18 -1.49
C VAL A 88 5.88 4.28 -2.77
N ILE A 89 4.85 3.45 -2.88
CA ILE A 89 3.95 3.38 -4.03
C ILE A 89 2.53 3.59 -3.55
N MET A 90 1.90 4.69 -3.99
CA MET A 90 0.49 4.95 -3.72
C MET A 90 -0.37 4.26 -4.78
N LEU A 91 -1.39 3.49 -4.37
CA LEU A 91 -2.38 2.94 -5.31
C LEU A 91 -3.41 3.99 -5.74
N GLY A 92 -3.61 5.03 -4.94
CA GLY A 92 -4.46 6.18 -5.28
C GLY A 92 -5.96 5.93 -5.12
N TYR A 93 -6.36 4.98 -4.30
CA TYR A 93 -7.75 4.84 -3.88
C TYR A 93 -8.09 5.82 -2.75
N ARG A 94 -9.39 6.09 -2.57
CA ARG A 94 -9.91 6.87 -1.46
C ARG A 94 -10.09 5.98 -0.23
N ASP A 95 -9.75 6.49 0.95
CA ASP A 95 -10.03 5.86 2.24
C ASP A 95 -11.54 5.64 2.41
N SER A 96 -11.93 4.44 2.83
CA SER A 96 -13.33 4.06 3.05
C SER A 96 -13.87 4.48 4.42
N GLY A 97 -13.00 4.88 5.33
CA GLY A 97 -13.33 5.11 6.75
C GLY A 97 -13.62 3.81 7.50
N MET A 98 -13.86 3.94 8.79
CA MET A 98 -14.25 2.82 9.66
C MET A 98 -15.56 2.18 9.19
N ALA A 99 -15.79 0.93 9.57
CA ALA A 99 -17.04 0.23 9.33
C ALA A 99 -18.25 1.10 9.78
N ASP A 100 -19.29 1.11 8.97
CA ASP A 100 -20.51 1.91 9.16
C ASP A 100 -20.31 3.45 9.00
N SER A 101 -19.15 3.90 8.55
CA SER A 101 -18.93 5.30 8.19
C SER A 101 -19.74 5.68 6.94
N PRO A 102 -20.26 6.92 6.85
CA PRO A 102 -20.85 7.42 5.59
C PRO A 102 -19.89 7.34 4.40
N ALA A 103 -18.58 7.42 4.63
CA ALA A 103 -17.54 7.32 3.61
C ALA A 103 -17.54 5.96 2.89
N ASN A 104 -18.02 4.88 3.55
CA ASN A 104 -18.14 3.57 2.91
C ASN A 104 -19.03 3.58 1.66
N SER A 105 -19.96 4.54 1.56
CA SER A 105 -20.85 4.69 0.39
C SER A 105 -20.23 5.52 -0.74
N HIS A 106 -19.04 6.07 -0.56
CA HIS A 106 -18.40 6.86 -1.60
C HIS A 106 -18.02 5.94 -2.79
N PRO A 107 -18.32 6.31 -4.05
CA PRO A 107 -18.05 5.43 -5.20
C PRO A 107 -16.56 5.12 -5.39
N ASP A 108 -15.68 6.05 -5.00
CA ASP A 108 -14.22 5.88 -5.13
C ASP A 108 -13.57 5.27 -3.87
N ALA A 109 -14.36 4.91 -2.83
CA ALA A 109 -13.85 4.27 -1.62
C ALA A 109 -13.18 2.93 -1.98
N PHE A 110 -12.03 2.65 -1.38
CA PHE A 110 -11.24 1.47 -1.69
C PHE A 110 -12.00 0.16 -1.48
N ALA A 111 -12.86 0.09 -0.45
CA ALA A 111 -13.72 -1.05 -0.23
C ALA A 111 -14.72 -1.32 -1.37
N ASN A 112 -15.00 -0.33 -2.22
CA ASN A 112 -15.89 -0.43 -3.39
C ASN A 112 -15.11 -0.58 -4.70
N ALA A 113 -13.77 -0.65 -4.66
CA ALA A 113 -12.96 -0.80 -5.86
C ALA A 113 -13.27 -2.12 -6.58
N ASP A 114 -13.23 -2.10 -7.91
CA ASP A 114 -13.31 -3.32 -8.70
C ASP A 114 -12.13 -4.23 -8.36
N ALA A 115 -12.43 -5.44 -7.89
CA ALA A 115 -11.41 -6.36 -7.39
C ALA A 115 -10.41 -6.77 -8.49
N GLU A 116 -10.88 -7.00 -9.72
CA GLU A 116 -9.99 -7.38 -10.83
C GLU A 116 -9.05 -6.24 -11.22
N GLU A 117 -9.54 -5.01 -11.20
CA GLU A 117 -8.72 -3.82 -11.46
C GLU A 117 -7.68 -3.62 -10.36
N ALA A 118 -8.08 -3.71 -9.09
CA ALA A 118 -7.19 -3.53 -7.94
C ALA A 118 -6.13 -4.65 -7.87
N ILE A 119 -6.52 -5.90 -8.09
CA ILE A 119 -5.58 -7.02 -8.22
C ILE A 119 -4.59 -6.74 -9.35
N GLY A 120 -5.05 -6.25 -10.50
CA GLY A 120 -4.19 -5.92 -11.64
C GLY A 120 -3.13 -4.88 -11.31
N ARG A 121 -3.45 -3.83 -10.53
CA ARG A 121 -2.47 -2.84 -10.05
C ARG A 121 -1.41 -3.51 -9.16
N ILE A 122 -1.84 -4.32 -8.19
CA ILE A 122 -0.91 -5.03 -7.28
C ILE A 122 -0.05 -6.03 -8.04
N VAL A 123 -0.62 -6.80 -8.98
CA VAL A 123 0.12 -7.72 -9.87
C VAL A 123 1.24 -7.00 -10.62
N SER A 124 0.95 -5.80 -11.14
CA SER A 124 1.95 -4.98 -11.84
C SER A 124 3.15 -4.66 -10.95
N ILE A 125 2.88 -4.26 -9.70
CA ILE A 125 3.90 -3.93 -8.71
C ILE A 125 4.71 -5.18 -8.34
N ILE A 126 4.03 -6.30 -8.04
CA ILE A 126 4.69 -7.56 -7.70
C ILE A 126 5.60 -8.03 -8.84
N ARG A 127 5.14 -7.96 -10.09
CA ARG A 127 5.95 -8.34 -11.27
C ARG A 127 7.15 -7.44 -11.48
N ARG A 128 7.03 -6.15 -11.18
CA ARG A 128 8.13 -5.18 -11.28
C ARG A 128 9.17 -5.41 -10.18
N ILE A 129 8.74 -5.48 -8.92
CA ILE A 129 9.61 -5.61 -7.76
C ILE A 129 10.14 -7.05 -7.63
N ARG A 130 9.30 -8.05 -7.92
CA ARG A 130 9.59 -9.48 -7.73
C ARG A 130 10.02 -9.77 -6.29
N PRO A 131 9.21 -9.42 -5.29
CA PRO A 131 9.55 -9.59 -3.89
C PRO A 131 9.69 -11.08 -3.54
N HIS A 132 10.58 -11.40 -2.61
CA HIS A 132 10.71 -12.74 -2.05
C HIS A 132 9.70 -12.96 -0.93
N VAL A 133 9.27 -11.89 -0.30
CA VAL A 133 8.27 -11.88 0.79
C VAL A 133 7.31 -10.71 0.56
N ILE A 134 6.02 -10.97 0.76
CA ILE A 134 4.98 -9.94 0.84
C ILE A 134 4.41 -9.96 2.26
N ILE A 135 4.32 -8.78 2.88
CA ILE A 135 3.65 -8.56 4.16
C ILE A 135 2.32 -7.87 3.87
N SER A 136 1.24 -8.39 4.46
CA SER A 136 -0.12 -7.86 4.33
C SER A 136 -0.89 -8.12 5.62
N TYR A 137 -2.19 -7.78 5.66
CA TYR A 137 -3.04 -8.01 6.82
C TYR A 137 -3.50 -9.45 6.93
N PRO A 138 -3.70 -9.97 8.16
CA PRO A 138 -4.47 -11.18 8.40
C PRO A 138 -5.97 -10.92 8.13
N ASP A 139 -6.78 -11.98 8.20
CA ASP A 139 -8.24 -11.82 8.22
C ASP A 139 -8.68 -11.26 9.59
N GLU A 140 -9.01 -9.97 9.60
CA GLU A 140 -9.36 -9.22 10.81
C GLU A 140 -10.88 -9.12 11.06
N ARG A 141 -11.71 -9.86 10.31
CA ARG A 141 -13.19 -9.73 10.35
C ARG A 141 -13.78 -9.89 11.74
N ASP A 142 -13.16 -10.68 12.59
CA ASP A 142 -13.70 -11.00 13.92
C ASP A 142 -13.36 -9.96 15.01
N TRP A 143 -12.37 -9.07 14.78
CA TRP A 143 -11.89 -8.19 15.85
C TRP A 143 -11.55 -6.75 15.41
N TYR A 144 -11.13 -6.51 14.17
CA TYR A 144 -10.86 -5.18 13.64
C TYR A 144 -11.26 -5.11 12.18
N ASN A 145 -12.53 -4.83 11.96
CA ASN A 145 -13.17 -4.94 10.64
C ASN A 145 -13.08 -3.66 9.81
N HIS A 146 -11.90 -3.01 9.77
CA HIS A 146 -11.74 -1.86 8.88
C HIS A 146 -11.90 -2.30 7.42
N PRO A 147 -12.82 -1.69 6.64
CA PRO A 147 -13.11 -2.15 5.27
C PRO A 147 -11.87 -2.23 4.40
N ASP A 148 -10.97 -1.26 4.49
CA ASP A 148 -9.77 -1.21 3.67
C ASP A 148 -8.72 -2.26 4.07
N HIS A 149 -8.60 -2.61 5.36
CA HIS A 149 -7.73 -3.71 5.79
C HIS A 149 -8.21 -5.05 5.24
N LEU A 150 -9.53 -5.27 5.30
CA LEU A 150 -10.14 -6.47 4.73
C LEU A 150 -9.96 -6.53 3.22
N GLN A 151 -10.12 -5.38 2.55
CA GLN A 151 -9.89 -5.29 1.10
C GLN A 151 -8.43 -5.63 0.75
N VAL A 152 -7.44 -5.08 1.47
CA VAL A 152 -6.04 -5.44 1.24
C VAL A 152 -5.79 -6.93 1.47
N HIS A 153 -6.36 -7.51 2.54
CA HIS A 153 -6.29 -8.96 2.79
C HIS A 153 -6.84 -9.76 1.62
N ASP A 154 -8.06 -9.43 1.19
CA ASP A 154 -8.77 -10.16 0.13
C ASP A 154 -8.07 -10.05 -1.25
N LEU A 155 -7.37 -8.95 -1.52
CA LEU A 155 -6.68 -8.73 -2.79
C LEU A 155 -5.25 -9.29 -2.82
N SER A 156 -4.56 -9.37 -1.66
CA SER A 156 -3.13 -9.69 -1.61
C SER A 156 -2.80 -11.11 -2.08
N ILE A 157 -3.55 -12.11 -1.63
CA ILE A 157 -3.31 -13.52 -2.01
C ILE A 157 -3.63 -13.74 -3.50
N PRO A 158 -4.81 -13.33 -4.02
CA PRO A 158 -5.09 -13.43 -5.45
C PRO A 158 -4.07 -12.69 -6.33
N ALA A 159 -3.58 -11.54 -5.89
CA ALA A 159 -2.56 -10.79 -6.62
C ALA A 159 -1.21 -11.52 -6.64
N PHE A 160 -0.81 -12.11 -5.51
CA PHE A 160 0.41 -12.91 -5.44
C PHE A 160 0.35 -14.12 -6.39
N GLU A 161 -0.75 -14.87 -6.36
CA GLU A 161 -0.96 -16.04 -7.24
C GLU A 161 -0.99 -15.62 -8.72
N ALA A 162 -1.74 -14.57 -9.03
CA ALA A 162 -1.85 -14.05 -10.40
C ALA A 162 -0.53 -13.50 -10.94
N ALA A 163 0.31 -12.92 -10.09
CA ALA A 163 1.61 -12.41 -10.51
C ALA A 163 2.54 -13.51 -11.02
N GLY A 164 2.41 -14.73 -10.49
CA GLY A 164 3.14 -15.92 -10.93
C GLY A 164 2.59 -16.57 -12.20
N ASP A 165 1.37 -16.24 -12.62
CA ASP A 165 0.71 -16.81 -13.79
C ASP A 165 0.89 -15.92 -15.02
N PRO A 166 1.67 -16.35 -16.05
CA PRO A 166 1.91 -15.52 -17.24
C PRO A 166 0.65 -15.36 -18.13
N THR A 167 -0.41 -16.10 -17.87
CA THR A 167 -1.66 -16.02 -18.65
C THR A 167 -2.66 -15.02 -18.07
N ARG A 168 -2.46 -14.59 -16.82
CA ARG A 168 -3.31 -13.59 -16.15
C ARG A 168 -2.69 -12.20 -16.24
N TYR A 169 -3.54 -11.19 -16.39
CA TYR A 169 -3.14 -9.77 -16.45
C TYR A 169 -2.03 -9.51 -17.48
N THR A 170 -2.13 -10.10 -18.66
CA THR A 170 -1.13 -10.00 -19.72
C THR A 170 -0.96 -8.59 -20.28
N ALA A 171 -2.03 -7.76 -20.20
CA ALA A 171 -2.01 -6.36 -20.63
C ALA A 171 -1.35 -5.43 -19.59
N VAL A 172 -1.16 -5.89 -18.35
CA VAL A 172 -0.47 -5.14 -17.30
C VAL A 172 1.03 -5.29 -17.51
N SER A 173 1.54 -4.51 -18.44
CA SER A 173 2.94 -4.45 -18.81
C SER A 173 3.67 -3.48 -17.88
N TYR A 174 4.97 -3.73 -17.65
CA TYR A 174 5.94 -2.90 -16.94
C TYR A 174 5.95 -1.41 -17.31
N THR A 175 5.27 -1.01 -18.39
CA THR A 175 5.30 0.35 -18.93
C THR A 175 4.33 1.32 -18.25
N HIS A 176 3.31 0.86 -17.53
CA HIS A 176 2.29 1.75 -16.94
C HIS A 176 2.69 2.39 -15.60
N LEU A 177 3.72 1.88 -14.92
CA LEU A 177 4.21 2.45 -13.66
C LEU A 177 5.16 3.64 -13.83
N ARG A 178 5.56 4.00 -15.05
CA ARG A 178 6.40 5.18 -15.31
C ARG A 178 5.64 6.51 -15.36
N ALA A 179 4.31 6.50 -15.27
CA ALA A 179 3.48 7.70 -15.43
C ALA A 179 3.32 8.54 -14.14
N HIS A 180 3.91 8.12 -13.02
CA HIS A 180 3.84 8.85 -11.74
C HIS A 180 5.21 9.29 -11.21
N GLU A 181 6.25 9.24 -12.03
CA GLU A 181 7.52 9.91 -11.75
C GLU A 181 7.47 11.34 -12.29
N THR A 182 6.81 12.25 -11.59
CA THR A 182 6.99 13.71 -11.75
C THR A 182 6.82 14.41 -10.42
#